data_069134a511a6a8d2f04ca33fe0eabcaa
#
_entry.id   069134a511a6a8d2f04ca33fe0eabcaa
#
_cell.length_a   1.000
_cell.length_b   1.000
_cell.length_c   1.000
_cell.angle_alpha   90.00
_cell.angle_beta   90.00
_cell.angle_gamma   90.00
#
_symmetry.space_group_name_H-M   'P 1'
#
loop_
_entity.id
_entity.type
_entity.pdbx_description
1 polymer ?
#
loop_
_entity_poly.entity_id
_entity_poly.type
_entity_poly.pdbx_seq_one_letter_code
_entity_poly.pdbx_strand_id
1 'polypeptide(L)'
;MCFASLKKKYPDILDFNREFGLDYWSNRVNDWADFPDVRGTINQSLAAEFQRFQRSLVTEFLSWQSDIIKEYKRDDQFITQNFDFDWTDHSYGYQPEVDQYDAARCMTVAGADIYHPSQDDLTGAEITVCGNIARSLKKDNYLILETEAQGLTPWLPYAGQLRLQAYSHLANGSNSVMYWHWHSIHNAIESYWKGVLSHDFSENATY
;
A
#
# COMPACT_ATOMS: atom_id res chain seq x y z
N MET A 1 17.31 -16.20 -0.86
CA MET A 1 16.05 -16.32 -0.13
C MET A 1 14.93 -16.93 -0.98
N CYS A 2 14.57 -16.39 -2.13
CA CYS A 2 13.56 -16.98 -3.05
C CYS A 2 13.88 -18.43 -3.41
N PHE A 3 15.12 -18.72 -3.77
CA PHE A 3 15.64 -20.06 -4.00
C PHE A 3 15.32 -21.07 -2.87
N ALA A 4 15.53 -20.68 -1.60
CA ALA A 4 15.26 -21.57 -0.47
C ALA A 4 13.76 -21.86 -0.29
N SER A 5 12.91 -20.87 -0.58
CA SER A 5 11.45 -21.01 -0.58
C SER A 5 11.00 -21.98 -1.68
N LEU A 6 11.51 -21.81 -2.90
CA LEU A 6 11.20 -22.69 -4.02
C LEU A 6 11.67 -24.13 -3.78
N LYS A 7 12.90 -24.31 -3.28
CA LYS A 7 13.44 -25.63 -2.94
C LYS A 7 12.61 -26.33 -1.85
N LYS A 8 12.08 -25.59 -0.90
CA LYS A 8 11.17 -26.13 0.13
C LYS A 8 9.82 -26.56 -0.46
N LYS A 9 9.29 -25.77 -1.40
CA LYS A 9 8.00 -26.01 -2.05
C LYS A 9 8.10 -27.16 -3.09
N TYR A 10 9.22 -27.25 -3.78
CA TYR A 10 9.51 -28.24 -4.82
C TYR A 10 10.83 -28.96 -4.48
N PRO A 11 10.83 -29.95 -3.59
CA PRO A 11 12.06 -30.64 -3.21
C PRO A 11 12.76 -31.35 -4.39
N ASP A 12 11.97 -31.90 -5.33
CA ASP A 12 12.48 -32.49 -6.55
C ASP A 12 12.61 -31.43 -7.65
N ILE A 13 13.80 -31.26 -8.19
CA ILE A 13 14.10 -30.35 -9.29
C ILE A 13 13.33 -30.70 -10.57
N LEU A 14 12.98 -31.96 -10.77
CA LEU A 14 12.19 -32.41 -11.91
C LEU A 14 10.76 -31.88 -11.82
N ASP A 15 10.17 -31.90 -10.63
CA ASP A 15 8.83 -31.35 -10.39
C ASP A 15 8.83 -29.84 -10.60
N PHE A 16 9.86 -29.14 -10.13
CA PHE A 16 10.05 -27.71 -10.37
C PHE A 16 10.12 -27.40 -11.87
N ASN A 17 10.97 -28.10 -12.62
CA ASN A 17 11.06 -27.88 -14.06
C ASN A 17 9.73 -28.11 -14.79
N ARG A 18 9.01 -29.16 -14.40
CA ARG A 18 7.71 -29.47 -14.98
C ARG A 18 6.65 -28.41 -14.66
N GLU A 19 6.57 -27.97 -13.42
CA GLU A 19 5.60 -26.98 -12.96
C GLU A 19 5.78 -25.65 -13.68
N PHE A 20 7.02 -25.21 -13.86
CA PHE A 20 7.33 -23.96 -14.52
C PHE A 20 7.58 -24.07 -16.04
N GLY A 21 7.44 -25.26 -16.61
CA GLY A 21 7.63 -25.50 -18.05
C GLY A 21 9.03 -25.13 -18.55
N LEU A 22 10.08 -25.36 -17.73
CA LEU A 22 11.44 -24.89 -18.01
C LEU A 22 12.14 -25.67 -19.11
N ASP A 23 11.60 -26.79 -19.54
CA ASP A 23 12.14 -27.52 -20.72
C ASP A 23 11.93 -26.72 -22.02
N TYR A 24 10.97 -25.79 -22.02
CA TYR A 24 10.73 -24.93 -23.18
C TYR A 24 11.88 -23.93 -23.37
N TRP A 25 12.43 -23.88 -24.56
CA TRP A 25 13.62 -23.10 -24.90
C TRP A 25 14.85 -23.39 -24.03
N SER A 26 14.99 -24.61 -23.55
CA SER A 26 16.18 -25.07 -22.81
C SER A 26 16.48 -24.26 -21.53
N ASN A 27 15.45 -23.76 -20.86
CA ASN A 27 15.58 -23.06 -19.58
C ASN A 27 15.63 -24.01 -18.36
N ARG A 28 15.72 -25.34 -18.61
CA ARG A 28 15.76 -26.35 -17.57
C ARG A 28 16.89 -26.12 -16.58
N VAL A 29 16.57 -26.22 -15.29
CA VAL A 29 17.56 -26.23 -14.20
C VAL A 29 17.86 -27.68 -13.86
N ASN A 30 19.14 -28.11 -13.94
CA ASN A 30 19.50 -29.50 -13.70
C ASN A 30 19.72 -29.80 -12.22
N ASP A 31 20.24 -28.85 -11.47
CA ASP A 31 20.46 -28.95 -10.03
C ASP A 31 20.08 -27.65 -9.34
N TRP A 32 19.66 -27.74 -8.09
CA TRP A 32 19.37 -26.55 -7.29
C TRP A 32 20.59 -25.64 -7.07
N ALA A 33 21.81 -26.19 -7.18
CA ALA A 33 23.03 -25.39 -7.13
C ALA A 33 23.21 -24.46 -8.34
N ASP A 34 22.58 -24.80 -9.48
CA ASP A 34 22.64 -24.04 -10.72
C ASP A 34 21.45 -23.10 -10.88
N PHE A 35 20.67 -22.89 -9.82
CA PHE A 35 19.45 -22.07 -9.87
C PHE A 35 19.78 -20.63 -10.28
N PRO A 36 19.19 -20.13 -11.38
CA PRO A 36 19.51 -18.81 -11.91
C PRO A 36 18.89 -17.67 -11.09
N ASP A 37 19.35 -16.46 -11.36
CA ASP A 37 18.65 -15.27 -10.91
C ASP A 37 17.31 -15.15 -11.65
N VAL A 38 16.22 -15.07 -10.88
CA VAL A 38 14.85 -14.99 -11.42
C VAL A 38 14.40 -13.58 -11.73
N ARG A 39 15.18 -12.57 -11.34
CA ARG A 39 14.90 -11.18 -11.66
C ARG A 39 15.03 -10.95 -13.16
N GLY A 40 13.96 -10.46 -13.79
CA GLY A 40 13.93 -10.27 -15.23
C GLY A 40 13.82 -11.55 -16.06
N THR A 41 13.43 -12.67 -15.45
CA THR A 41 13.17 -13.92 -16.18
C THR A 41 12.08 -13.73 -17.24
N ILE A 42 12.26 -14.37 -18.39
CA ILE A 42 11.22 -14.43 -19.45
C ILE A 42 10.06 -15.38 -19.09
N ASN A 43 10.24 -16.23 -18.10
CA ASN A 43 9.20 -17.16 -17.65
C ASN A 43 8.24 -16.45 -16.69
N GLN A 44 7.04 -16.13 -17.18
CA GLN A 44 6.04 -15.36 -16.43
C GLN A 44 5.56 -16.06 -15.16
N SER A 45 5.46 -17.39 -15.16
CA SER A 45 5.09 -18.15 -13.97
C SER A 45 6.16 -18.04 -12.87
N LEU A 46 7.43 -18.09 -13.26
CA LEU A 46 8.54 -17.93 -12.33
C LEU A 46 8.67 -16.49 -11.83
N ALA A 47 8.41 -15.51 -12.70
CA ALA A 47 8.33 -14.11 -12.31
C ALA A 47 7.20 -13.87 -11.28
N ALA A 48 6.01 -14.44 -11.51
CA ALA A 48 4.89 -14.34 -10.59
C ALA A 48 5.19 -15.01 -9.22
N GLU A 49 5.89 -16.14 -9.23
CA GLU A 49 6.30 -16.81 -7.98
C GLU A 49 7.35 -15.98 -7.21
N PHE A 50 8.24 -15.29 -7.92
CA PHE A 50 9.17 -14.35 -7.29
C PHE A 50 8.42 -13.17 -6.64
N GLN A 51 7.43 -12.60 -7.30
CA GLN A 51 6.58 -11.55 -6.73
C GLN A 51 5.81 -12.05 -5.49
N ARG A 52 5.26 -13.27 -5.53
CA ARG A 52 4.61 -13.86 -4.33
C ARG A 52 5.59 -13.99 -3.17
N PHE A 53 6.80 -14.40 -3.45
CA PHE A 53 7.86 -14.47 -2.45
C PHE A 53 8.15 -13.08 -1.85
N GLN A 54 8.29 -12.03 -2.68
CA GLN A 54 8.51 -10.66 -2.21
C GLN A 54 7.35 -10.18 -1.32
N ARG A 55 6.10 -10.41 -1.74
CA ARG A 55 4.91 -10.10 -0.92
C ARG A 55 4.91 -10.81 0.43
N SER A 56 5.32 -12.07 0.45
CA SER A 56 5.40 -12.83 1.70
C SER A 56 6.41 -12.24 2.69
N LEU A 57 7.50 -11.64 2.21
CA LEU A 57 8.49 -10.98 3.08
C LEU A 57 7.91 -9.72 3.74
N VAL A 58 7.10 -8.95 3.01
CA VAL A 58 6.42 -7.77 3.57
C VAL A 58 5.41 -8.20 4.64
N THR A 59 4.60 -9.22 4.34
CA THR A 59 3.63 -9.78 5.29
C THR A 59 4.31 -10.32 6.56
N GLU A 60 5.41 -11.05 6.40
CA GLU A 60 6.21 -11.58 7.53
C GLU A 60 6.77 -10.45 8.38
N PHE A 61 7.32 -9.41 7.76
CA PHE A 61 7.88 -8.26 8.46
C PHE A 61 6.82 -7.48 9.25
N LEU A 62 5.67 -7.19 8.65
CA LEU A 62 4.56 -6.51 9.33
C LEU A 62 3.98 -7.35 10.47
N SER A 63 3.87 -8.66 10.28
CA SER A 63 3.41 -9.59 11.31
C SER A 63 4.38 -9.60 12.50
N TRP A 64 5.69 -9.67 12.23
CA TRP A 64 6.70 -9.59 13.27
C TRP A 64 6.64 -8.28 14.07
N GLN A 65 6.50 -7.13 13.40
CA GLN A 65 6.33 -5.83 14.08
C GLN A 65 5.05 -5.81 14.92
N SER A 66 3.93 -6.29 14.35
CA SER A 66 2.66 -6.37 15.07
C SER A 66 2.73 -7.24 16.31
N ASP A 67 3.46 -8.36 16.25
CA ASP A 67 3.61 -9.26 17.40
C ASP A 67 4.41 -8.59 18.52
N ILE A 68 5.47 -7.84 18.20
CA ILE A 68 6.19 -7.02 19.18
C ILE A 68 5.26 -5.97 19.83
N ILE A 69 4.48 -5.26 18.99
CA ILE A 69 3.55 -4.23 19.51
C ILE A 69 2.53 -4.84 20.47
N LYS A 70 2.03 -6.04 20.19
CA LYS A 70 1.05 -6.75 21.04
C LYS A 70 1.57 -7.02 22.45
N GLU A 71 2.89 -7.18 22.62
CA GLU A 71 3.49 -7.39 23.94
C GLU A 71 3.45 -6.14 24.84
N TYR A 72 3.37 -4.94 24.22
CA TYR A 72 3.49 -3.66 24.94
C TYR A 72 2.22 -2.80 24.90
N LYS A 73 1.34 -3.03 23.91
CA LYS A 73 0.10 -2.25 23.80
C LYS A 73 -0.90 -2.59 24.91
N ARG A 74 -1.74 -1.63 25.26
CA ARG A 74 -2.92 -1.87 26.09
C ARG A 74 -4.04 -2.49 25.24
N ASP A 75 -5.03 -3.08 25.91
CA ASP A 75 -6.18 -3.73 25.22
C ASP A 75 -7.05 -2.74 24.43
N ASP A 76 -7.08 -1.48 24.86
CA ASP A 76 -7.83 -0.40 24.20
C ASP A 76 -7.12 0.20 22.98
N GLN A 77 -5.88 -0.20 22.69
CA GLN A 77 -5.12 0.29 21.54
C GLN A 77 -5.25 -0.64 20.34
N PHE A 78 -5.46 -0.07 19.18
CA PHE A 78 -5.49 -0.79 17.90
C PHE A 78 -4.13 -0.73 17.20
N ILE A 79 -3.95 -1.64 16.25
CA ILE A 79 -2.79 -1.68 15.33
C ILE A 79 -3.33 -1.46 13.93
N THR A 80 -2.74 -0.55 13.20
CA THR A 80 -3.06 -0.25 11.81
C THR A 80 -1.78 0.05 11.02
N GLN A 81 -1.90 0.15 9.71
CA GLN A 81 -0.82 0.46 8.78
C GLN A 81 -1.37 1.35 7.68
N ASN A 82 -0.54 2.27 7.20
CA ASN A 82 -0.81 3.06 6.02
C ASN A 82 -0.70 2.16 4.79
N PHE A 83 -1.83 1.66 4.30
CA PHE A 83 -1.88 0.96 3.03
C PHE A 83 -2.15 1.96 1.91
N ASP A 84 -1.30 1.91 0.91
CA ASP A 84 -1.48 2.66 -0.31
C ASP A 84 -2.13 1.77 -1.38
N PHE A 85 -3.07 2.35 -2.13
CA PHE A 85 -3.74 1.68 -3.23
C PHE A 85 -3.48 2.47 -4.51
N ASP A 86 -2.94 1.79 -5.50
CA ASP A 86 -2.78 2.38 -6.81
C ASP A 86 -4.15 2.64 -7.45
N TRP A 87 -4.35 3.88 -7.81
CA TRP A 87 -5.50 4.32 -8.58
C TRP A 87 -5.03 5.26 -9.68
N THR A 88 -4.89 4.73 -10.89
CA THR A 88 -4.53 5.52 -12.08
C THR A 88 -3.34 6.47 -11.89
N ASP A 89 -2.26 6.00 -11.28
CA ASP A 89 -1.03 6.74 -11.00
C ASP A 89 -1.20 7.99 -10.10
N HIS A 90 -2.26 8.06 -9.30
CA HIS A 90 -2.53 9.19 -8.39
C HIS A 90 -2.05 8.97 -6.96
N SER A 91 -1.52 7.82 -6.65
CA SER A 91 -0.91 7.50 -5.38
C SER A 91 0.61 7.38 -5.51
N TYR A 92 1.30 6.87 -4.50
CA TYR A 92 2.76 6.70 -4.52
C TYR A 92 3.26 5.63 -5.49
N GLY A 93 2.40 5.23 -6.41
CA GLY A 93 2.70 4.28 -7.45
C GLY A 93 2.37 2.84 -7.09
N TYR A 94 2.54 1.99 -8.08
CA TYR A 94 2.23 0.59 -7.99
C TYR A 94 3.19 -0.15 -7.05
N GLN A 95 2.64 -0.86 -6.08
CA GLN A 95 3.37 -1.66 -5.08
C GLN A 95 3.15 -3.16 -5.30
N PRO A 96 3.77 -3.76 -6.33
CA PRO A 96 3.52 -5.15 -6.72
C PRO A 96 3.97 -6.17 -5.68
N GLU A 97 4.85 -5.75 -4.78
CA GLU A 97 5.44 -6.57 -3.72
C GLU A 97 4.61 -6.58 -2.44
N VAL A 98 3.44 -5.93 -2.42
CA VAL A 98 2.54 -5.91 -1.27
C VAL A 98 1.27 -6.68 -1.59
N ASP A 99 0.90 -7.63 -0.73
CA ASP A 99 -0.44 -8.22 -0.66
C ASP A 99 -1.15 -7.61 0.55
N GLN A 100 -1.98 -6.61 0.29
CA GLN A 100 -2.65 -5.87 1.35
C GLN A 100 -3.59 -6.76 2.17
N TYR A 101 -4.21 -7.79 1.56
CA TYR A 101 -5.08 -8.72 2.27
C TYR A 101 -4.32 -9.58 3.28
N ASP A 102 -3.19 -10.14 2.87
CA ASP A 102 -2.35 -10.92 3.78
C ASP A 102 -1.69 -10.04 4.84
N ALA A 103 -1.17 -8.87 4.45
CA ALA A 103 -0.55 -7.91 5.35
C ALA A 103 -1.55 -7.38 6.40
N ALA A 104 -2.80 -7.13 6.02
CA ALA A 104 -3.82 -6.65 6.95
C ALA A 104 -4.23 -7.67 8.03
N ARG A 105 -3.89 -8.95 7.89
CA ARG A 105 -4.27 -9.98 8.89
C ARG A 105 -3.73 -9.67 10.28
N CYS A 106 -2.52 -9.13 10.38
CA CYS A 106 -1.89 -8.77 11.65
C CYS A 106 -2.39 -7.43 12.23
N MET A 107 -3.14 -6.63 11.45
CA MET A 107 -3.71 -5.37 11.88
C MET A 107 -5.06 -5.56 12.58
N THR A 108 -5.38 -4.69 13.52
CA THR A 108 -6.68 -4.66 14.20
C THR A 108 -7.73 -3.97 13.34
N VAL A 109 -7.36 -2.85 12.73
CA VAL A 109 -8.20 -2.00 11.88
C VAL A 109 -7.47 -1.74 10.57
N ALA A 110 -8.17 -1.76 9.46
CA ALA A 110 -7.61 -1.35 8.18
C ALA A 110 -7.37 0.17 8.16
N GLY A 111 -6.20 0.57 7.71
CA GLY A 111 -5.85 1.97 7.46
C GLY A 111 -5.43 2.15 6.01
N ALA A 112 -5.68 3.31 5.45
CA ALA A 112 -5.34 3.61 4.07
C ALA A 112 -4.96 5.06 3.88
N ASP A 113 -4.07 5.29 2.94
CA ASP A 113 -3.72 6.60 2.42
C ASP A 113 -4.42 6.76 1.08
N ILE A 114 -5.34 7.70 0.99
CA ILE A 114 -6.12 7.94 -0.23
C ILE A 114 -5.95 9.41 -0.61
N TYR A 115 -5.09 9.64 -1.56
CA TYR A 115 -4.88 10.95 -2.16
C TYR A 115 -5.73 11.12 -3.41
N HIS A 116 -6.06 12.35 -3.72
CA HIS A 116 -6.97 12.67 -4.81
C HIS A 116 -6.20 13.21 -6.02
N PRO A 117 -6.69 12.98 -7.24
CA PRO A 117 -6.12 13.57 -8.43
C PRO A 117 -6.28 15.09 -8.45
N SER A 118 -5.71 15.73 -9.45
CA SER A 118 -5.89 17.15 -9.69
C SER A 118 -7.37 17.51 -9.98
N GLN A 119 -7.69 18.79 -9.89
CA GLN A 119 -9.07 19.28 -10.06
C GLN A 119 -9.73 18.82 -11.36
N ASP A 120 -8.97 18.72 -12.44
CA ASP A 120 -9.50 18.33 -13.76
C ASP A 120 -9.86 16.84 -13.81
N ASP A 121 -9.28 16.02 -12.95
CA ASP A 121 -9.45 14.57 -12.92
C ASP A 121 -10.27 14.08 -11.72
N LEU A 122 -10.79 14.99 -10.90
CA LEU A 122 -11.60 14.64 -9.73
C LEU A 122 -12.92 14.03 -10.13
N THR A 123 -13.12 12.77 -9.79
CA THR A 123 -14.36 12.02 -10.08
C THR A 123 -15.03 11.46 -8.84
N GLY A 124 -14.31 11.34 -7.72
CA GLY A 124 -14.75 10.63 -6.51
C GLY A 124 -14.66 9.09 -6.65
N ALA A 125 -14.29 8.59 -7.80
CA ALA A 125 -14.12 7.14 -8.02
C ALA A 125 -12.98 6.57 -7.16
N GLU A 126 -11.91 7.32 -6.96
CA GLU A 126 -10.77 7.00 -6.10
C GLU A 126 -11.22 6.75 -4.66
N ILE A 127 -12.09 7.58 -4.11
CA ILE A 127 -12.65 7.40 -2.76
C ILE A 127 -13.45 6.10 -2.69
N THR A 128 -14.30 5.85 -3.68
CA THR A 128 -15.16 4.67 -3.70
C THR A 128 -14.36 3.39 -3.89
N VAL A 129 -13.43 3.34 -4.84
CA VAL A 129 -12.64 2.14 -5.12
C VAL A 129 -11.68 1.84 -3.98
N CYS A 130 -10.85 2.82 -3.56
CA CYS A 130 -9.88 2.62 -2.50
C CYS A 130 -10.57 2.37 -1.15
N GLY A 131 -11.66 3.07 -0.85
CA GLY A 131 -12.48 2.85 0.34
C GLY A 131 -13.08 1.44 0.39
N ASN A 132 -13.60 0.93 -0.72
CA ASN A 132 -14.11 -0.44 -0.79
C ASN A 132 -12.99 -1.49 -0.63
N ILE A 133 -11.80 -1.26 -1.20
CA ILE A 133 -10.65 -2.12 -0.97
C ILE A 133 -10.28 -2.12 0.51
N ALA A 134 -10.08 -0.95 1.12
CA ALA A 134 -9.73 -0.82 2.54
C ALA A 134 -10.75 -1.52 3.44
N ARG A 135 -12.04 -1.31 3.20
CA ARG A 135 -13.12 -1.97 3.93
C ARG A 135 -13.10 -3.50 3.77
N SER A 136 -12.76 -4.00 2.58
CA SER A 136 -12.72 -5.43 2.31
C SER A 136 -11.59 -6.16 3.04
N LEU A 137 -10.50 -5.47 3.40
CA LEU A 137 -9.35 -6.06 4.10
C LEU A 137 -9.74 -6.67 5.44
N LYS A 138 -10.62 -6.01 6.19
CA LYS A 138 -11.10 -6.46 7.51
C LYS A 138 -12.60 -6.75 7.54
N LYS A 139 -13.33 -6.54 6.43
CA LYS A 139 -14.79 -6.63 6.32
C LYS A 139 -15.51 -5.71 7.32
N ASP A 140 -14.91 -4.58 7.61
CA ASP A 140 -15.38 -3.60 8.58
C ASP A 140 -14.99 -2.19 8.11
N ASN A 141 -15.47 -1.17 8.83
CA ASN A 141 -15.05 0.20 8.61
C ASN A 141 -13.53 0.35 8.79
N TYR A 142 -12.97 1.36 8.16
CA TYR A 142 -11.54 1.58 8.05
C TYR A 142 -11.17 3.01 8.47
N LEU A 143 -9.89 3.32 8.47
CA LEU A 143 -9.38 4.66 8.77
C LEU A 143 -8.70 5.22 7.52
N ILE A 144 -8.97 6.49 7.21
CA ILE A 144 -8.08 7.26 6.35
C ILE A 144 -6.99 7.83 7.25
N LEU A 145 -5.76 7.35 7.04
CA LEU A 145 -4.59 7.74 7.82
C LEU A 145 -3.83 8.89 7.18
N GLU A 146 -3.95 9.03 5.87
CA GLU A 146 -3.43 10.17 5.13
C GLU A 146 -4.35 10.54 3.98
N THR A 147 -4.56 11.84 3.83
CA THR A 147 -5.06 12.48 2.62
C THR A 147 -4.58 13.92 2.59
N GLU A 148 -4.66 14.59 1.45
CA GLU A 148 -4.17 15.95 1.32
C GLU A 148 -4.93 16.94 2.21
N ALA A 149 -4.17 17.78 2.92
CA ALA A 149 -4.73 18.85 3.73
C ALA A 149 -5.16 20.06 2.88
N GLN A 150 -4.41 20.41 1.86
CA GLN A 150 -4.75 21.48 0.94
C GLN A 150 -4.60 21.07 -0.52
N GLY A 151 -3.66 20.24 -0.82
CA GLY A 151 -3.34 19.83 -2.16
C GLY A 151 -1.84 19.90 -2.42
N LEU A 152 -1.41 19.18 -3.43
CA LEU A 152 -0.05 19.13 -3.91
C LEU A 152 0.14 20.21 -4.98
N THR A 153 1.30 20.89 -5.00
CA THR A 153 1.61 21.82 -6.10
C THR A 153 1.62 21.08 -7.45
N PRO A 154 1.10 21.69 -8.50
CA PRO A 154 0.58 23.07 -8.62
C PRO A 154 -0.89 23.22 -8.23
N TRP A 155 -1.49 22.19 -7.71
CA TRP A 155 -2.92 22.08 -7.50
C TRP A 155 -3.34 22.56 -6.11
N LEU A 156 -4.43 23.32 -6.07
CA LEU A 156 -5.12 23.75 -4.84
C LEU A 156 -6.59 23.35 -4.90
N PRO A 157 -7.19 22.96 -3.77
CA PRO A 157 -8.61 22.64 -3.73
C PRO A 157 -9.47 23.89 -3.97
N TYR A 158 -10.59 23.73 -4.64
CA TYR A 158 -11.61 24.76 -4.70
C TYR A 158 -12.41 24.84 -3.38
N ALA A 159 -13.10 25.95 -3.16
CA ALA A 159 -13.86 26.16 -1.92
C ALA A 159 -14.88 25.03 -1.68
N GLY A 160 -14.78 24.39 -0.51
CA GLY A 160 -15.65 23.28 -0.12
C GLY A 160 -15.21 21.90 -0.60
N GLN A 161 -14.18 21.80 -1.42
CA GLN A 161 -13.71 20.50 -1.96
C GLN A 161 -13.25 19.55 -0.86
N LEU A 162 -12.38 19.98 0.05
CA LEU A 162 -11.87 19.11 1.13
C LEU A 162 -13.01 18.64 2.04
N ARG A 163 -13.98 19.51 2.30
CA ARG A 163 -15.19 19.14 3.03
C ARG A 163 -15.99 18.06 2.30
N LEU A 164 -16.19 18.22 0.99
CA LEU A 164 -16.88 17.23 0.17
C LEU A 164 -16.14 15.88 0.19
N GLN A 165 -14.82 15.90 0.05
CA GLN A 165 -13.97 14.69 0.10
C GLN A 165 -14.07 14.02 1.47
N ALA A 166 -13.95 14.76 2.57
CA ALA A 166 -14.05 14.21 3.91
C ALA A 166 -15.40 13.51 4.14
N TYR A 167 -16.51 14.15 3.77
CA TYR A 167 -17.83 13.52 3.87
C TYR A 167 -17.99 12.32 2.92
N SER A 168 -17.36 12.34 1.78
CA SER A 168 -17.35 11.21 0.85
C SER A 168 -16.60 10.01 1.44
N HIS A 169 -15.46 10.23 2.10
CA HIS A 169 -14.76 9.17 2.84
C HIS A 169 -15.62 8.57 3.95
N LEU A 170 -16.25 9.41 4.76
CA LEU A 170 -17.16 8.96 5.82
C LEU A 170 -18.36 8.17 5.25
N ALA A 171 -18.94 8.63 4.15
CA ALA A 171 -20.04 7.94 3.47
C ALA A 171 -19.64 6.57 2.91
N ASN A 172 -18.37 6.38 2.55
CA ASN A 172 -17.82 5.09 2.13
C ASN A 172 -17.41 4.19 3.30
N GLY A 173 -17.57 4.60 4.54
CA GLY A 173 -17.34 3.79 5.73
C GLY A 173 -16.02 4.06 6.44
N SER A 174 -15.34 5.17 6.17
CA SER A 174 -14.22 5.59 6.99
C SER A 174 -14.68 6.10 8.34
N ASN A 175 -14.01 5.69 9.41
CA ASN A 175 -14.24 6.19 10.77
C ASN A 175 -13.36 7.39 11.12
N SER A 176 -12.40 7.74 10.27
CA SER A 176 -11.55 8.92 10.44
C SER A 176 -11.07 9.46 9.10
N VAL A 177 -10.74 10.75 9.11
CA VAL A 177 -10.01 11.40 8.03
C VAL A 177 -8.86 12.15 8.67
N MET A 178 -7.63 11.73 8.40
CA MET A 178 -6.42 12.36 8.87
C MET A 178 -5.73 13.05 7.70
N TYR A 179 -5.36 14.30 7.91
CA TYR A 179 -4.73 15.11 6.88
C TYR A 179 -3.20 15.05 6.97
N TRP A 180 -2.55 14.90 5.85
CA TRP A 180 -1.16 15.17 5.67
C TRP A 180 -0.97 16.63 5.23
N HIS A 181 -0.59 17.59 6.15
CA HIS A 181 -0.55 17.34 7.59
C HIS A 181 -0.91 18.63 8.36
N TRP A 182 -0.58 18.73 9.65
CA TRP A 182 -1.05 19.81 10.51
C TRP A 182 -0.63 21.22 10.04
N HIS A 183 0.64 21.41 9.72
CA HIS A 183 1.15 22.68 9.18
C HIS A 183 1.93 22.44 7.90
N SER A 184 2.04 23.47 7.06
CA SER A 184 2.86 23.41 5.85
C SER A 184 4.33 23.17 6.21
N ILE A 185 5.00 22.26 5.48
CA ILE A 185 6.35 21.79 5.80
C ILE A 185 7.39 22.88 5.50
N HIS A 186 8.22 23.23 6.50
CA HIS A 186 9.21 24.28 6.39
C HIS A 186 10.54 23.84 5.80
N ASN A 187 10.89 22.59 5.98
CA ASN A 187 12.19 22.03 5.61
C ASN A 187 12.06 20.57 5.20
N ALA A 188 13.17 19.93 4.88
CA ALA A 188 13.26 18.60 4.34
C ALA A 188 12.78 18.47 2.88
N ILE A 189 12.51 17.26 2.43
CA ILE A 189 12.26 16.96 1.02
C ILE A 189 10.89 17.45 0.57
N GLU A 190 9.90 17.37 1.43
CA GLU A 190 8.49 17.63 1.12
C GLU A 190 8.02 19.04 1.49
N SER A 191 8.90 20.03 1.40
CA SER A 191 8.58 21.44 1.72
C SER A 191 7.50 22.07 0.82
N TYR A 192 7.10 21.38 -0.25
CA TYR A 192 5.99 21.75 -1.12
C TYR A 192 4.61 21.37 -0.57
N TRP A 193 4.55 20.46 0.42
CA TRP A 193 3.28 20.07 1.04
C TRP A 193 2.69 21.19 1.88
N LYS A 194 1.42 21.48 1.62
CA LYS A 194 0.62 22.46 2.36
C LYS A 194 -0.24 21.74 3.38
N GLY A 195 -0.05 22.09 4.65
CA GLY A 195 -0.81 21.54 5.76
C GLY A 195 -2.13 22.28 6.02
N VAL A 196 -2.82 21.90 7.09
CA VAL A 196 -4.00 22.62 7.60
C VAL A 196 -3.68 24.07 7.91
N LEU A 197 -2.51 24.31 8.52
CA LEU A 197 -2.00 25.67 8.75
C LEU A 197 -0.98 26.04 7.67
N SER A 198 -0.89 27.35 7.41
CA SER A 198 0.11 27.93 6.52
C SER A 198 1.52 27.76 7.07
N HIS A 199 2.57 28.13 6.28
CA HIS A 199 3.95 28.01 6.69
C HIS A 199 4.32 28.86 7.92
N ASP A 200 3.61 29.93 8.16
CA ASP A 200 3.73 30.82 9.34
C ASP A 200 2.80 30.44 10.48
N PHE A 201 2.18 29.26 10.41
CA PHE A 201 1.18 28.72 11.34
C PHE A 201 -0.13 29.51 11.41
N SER A 202 -0.36 30.45 10.52
CA SER A 202 -1.63 31.14 10.41
C SER A 202 -2.71 30.27 9.74
N GLU A 203 -3.95 30.62 9.97
CA GLU A 203 -5.08 30.10 9.18
C GLU A 203 -4.92 30.51 7.71
N ASN A 204 -5.55 29.74 6.84
CA ASN A 204 -5.55 30.02 5.40
C ASN A 204 -6.98 29.94 4.83
N ALA A 205 -7.12 30.31 3.57
CA ALA A 205 -8.43 30.41 2.92
C ALA A 205 -9.13 29.07 2.69
N THR A 206 -8.46 27.94 2.94
CA THR A 206 -9.01 26.59 2.77
C THR A 206 -9.79 26.12 4.01
N TYR A 207 -9.39 26.59 5.19
CA TYR A 207 -9.94 26.21 6.50
C TYR A 207 -10.59 27.37 7.26
#